data_cc569c9cb6b34431d1833eb03e48cb2c
#
_entry.id   cc569c9cb6b34431d1833eb03e48cb2c
#
_cell.length_a   1.000
_cell.length_b   1.000
_cell.length_c   1.000
_cell.angle_alpha   90.00
_cell.angle_beta   90.00
_cell.angle_gamma   90.00
#
_symmetry.space_group_name_H-M   'P 1'
#
loop_
_entity.id
_entity.type
_entity.pdbx_description
1 polymer ?
#
loop_
_entity_poly.entity_id
_entity_poly.type
_entity_poly.pdbx_seq_one_letter_code
_entity_poly.pdbx_strand_id
1 'polypeptide(L)'
;MVETMNNIGNRQSDSNPGCSKQKGVKNKQTRQLVLWIGALIVGAVLGIFGISWLDGLMNFIATVYTRLFQLLAVPTIALAVITTLESLGNQADTGKIFRHAITYTLLTTIAAAAVGLVLYNIVSPGNLPTALVQSGMADVPQKLGETSYYDHILGVIPNNIIKPFAEGNVLSILILAAAAGIALTKMPSSDKKEVVMKGLFGLQDLLFMLIHGLIWALPLGIVAFAAQLSAQFSAGIVMASLGKYVAVILGGNVIQFFIILPLFLLARGLNPVRTLGKMMPAVLMALFTKSSAATLPVTMQTAEDRLGVSNQVSRFVLPICTTINMNGCAAFILVTSLFLMQNGGMPLPWTTMILWLFISVISAVGNAGVPMGCYFLTLSLMSGINAPIGIMGIILPIYTIIDMIETAENVWSDSCVCAMVDRDLKR
;
A
#
# COMPACT_ATOMS: atom_id res chain seq x y z
N MET A 1 36.87 -47.91 -36.82
CA MET A 1 36.03 -46.75 -37.05
C MET A 1 34.60 -46.98 -36.61
N VAL A 2 34.38 -47.69 -35.47
CA VAL A 2 33.05 -48.01 -34.87
C VAL A 2 33.10 -47.99 -33.33
N GLU A 3 34.07 -47.35 -32.70
CA GLU A 3 34.20 -47.36 -31.22
C GLU A 3 34.26 -45.98 -30.55
N THR A 4 33.81 -44.91 -31.26
CA THR A 4 33.87 -43.53 -30.69
C THR A 4 32.49 -42.84 -30.59
N MET A 5 31.38 -43.59 -30.63
CA MET A 5 30.02 -43.03 -30.59
C MET A 5 29.15 -43.45 -29.40
N ASN A 6 29.70 -43.90 -28.28
CA ASN A 6 28.91 -44.36 -27.14
C ASN A 6 29.26 -43.70 -25.79
N ASN A 7 29.70 -42.42 -25.77
CA ASN A 7 30.00 -41.77 -24.49
C ASN A 7 29.55 -40.29 -24.42
N ILE A 8 28.41 -39.90 -25.06
CA ILE A 8 27.77 -38.60 -24.92
C ILE A 8 26.29 -38.80 -24.54
N GLY A 9 26.03 -39.46 -23.47
CA GLY A 9 24.65 -39.73 -23.00
C GLY A 9 24.60 -39.96 -21.52
N ASN A 10 25.13 -39.08 -20.68
CA ASN A 10 24.74 -39.02 -19.24
C ASN A 10 25.48 -37.91 -18.47
N ARG A 11 25.28 -36.64 -18.81
CA ARG A 11 25.53 -35.50 -17.92
C ARG A 11 24.65 -34.34 -18.31
N GLN A 12 23.34 -34.49 -18.20
CA GLN A 12 22.39 -33.40 -18.04
C GLN A 12 21.50 -33.70 -16.86
N SER A 13 22.04 -33.57 -15.65
CA SER A 13 21.26 -33.48 -14.43
C SER A 13 21.22 -32.01 -14.01
N ASP A 14 20.08 -31.43 -14.24
CA ASP A 14 19.42 -30.45 -13.37
C ASP A 14 20.30 -29.40 -12.66
N SER A 15 20.62 -28.32 -13.39
CA SER A 15 20.82 -27.05 -12.73
C SER A 15 20.02 -25.97 -13.49
N ASN A 16 18.71 -25.94 -13.23
CA ASN A 16 17.86 -24.84 -13.68
C ASN A 16 18.16 -23.61 -12.80
N PRO A 17 18.87 -22.56 -13.32
CA PRO A 17 19.29 -21.41 -12.50
C PRO A 17 18.12 -20.60 -11.94
N GLY A 18 16.90 -20.80 -12.44
CA GLY A 18 15.68 -20.24 -11.90
C GLY A 18 15.23 -20.82 -10.55
N CYS A 19 15.45 -22.12 -10.35
CA CYS A 19 15.00 -22.83 -9.14
C CYS A 19 15.89 -22.51 -7.92
N SER A 20 17.18 -22.29 -8.11
CA SER A 20 18.10 -21.93 -7.02
C SER A 20 17.90 -20.48 -6.56
N LYS A 21 17.62 -19.54 -7.46
CA LYS A 21 17.28 -18.14 -7.11
C LYS A 21 15.95 -18.07 -6.37
N GLN A 22 14.93 -18.82 -6.78
CA GLN A 22 13.64 -18.86 -6.07
C GLN A 22 13.75 -19.45 -4.65
N LYS A 23 14.56 -20.48 -4.44
CA LYS A 23 14.81 -21.03 -3.09
C LYS A 23 15.55 -20.05 -2.19
N GLY A 24 16.51 -19.30 -2.71
CA GLY A 24 17.25 -18.27 -1.97
C GLY A 24 16.37 -17.08 -1.55
N VAL A 25 15.48 -16.62 -2.43
CA VAL A 25 14.53 -15.55 -2.15
C VAL A 25 13.50 -15.99 -1.11
N LYS A 26 12.93 -17.20 -1.24
CA LYS A 26 11.97 -17.76 -0.29
C LYS A 26 12.58 -17.88 1.13
N ASN A 27 13.83 -18.30 1.23
CA ASN A 27 14.52 -18.48 2.51
C ASN A 27 14.80 -17.11 3.20
N LYS A 28 15.14 -16.09 2.43
CA LYS A 28 15.36 -14.72 2.93
C LYS A 28 14.07 -14.07 3.45
N GLN A 29 12.96 -14.30 2.76
CA GLN A 29 11.64 -13.77 3.15
C GLN A 29 11.08 -14.46 4.39
N THR A 30 11.19 -15.78 4.46
CA THR A 30 10.80 -16.56 5.65
C THR A 30 11.60 -16.12 6.87
N ARG A 31 12.91 -15.88 6.73
CA ARG A 31 13.77 -15.37 7.80
C ARG A 31 13.34 -13.99 8.27
N GLN A 32 12.97 -13.10 7.35
CA GLN A 32 12.49 -11.76 7.68
C GLN A 32 11.16 -11.81 8.44
N LEU A 33 10.21 -12.65 7.99
CA LEU A 33 8.93 -12.85 8.68
C LEU A 33 9.12 -13.38 10.09
N VAL A 34 9.99 -14.40 10.26
CA VAL A 34 10.33 -14.96 11.59
C VAL A 34 10.94 -13.91 12.50
N LEU A 35 11.84 -13.05 11.98
CA LEU A 35 12.42 -11.95 12.73
C LEU A 35 11.36 -10.93 13.18
N TRP A 36 10.38 -10.62 12.35
CA TRP A 36 9.32 -9.66 12.69
C TRP A 36 8.34 -10.22 13.72
N ILE A 37 7.95 -11.49 13.58
CA ILE A 37 7.12 -12.19 14.59
C ILE A 37 7.89 -12.28 15.91
N GLY A 38 9.17 -12.65 15.87
CA GLY A 38 10.03 -12.65 17.05
C GLY A 38 10.14 -11.29 17.72
N ALA A 39 10.34 -10.23 16.93
CA ALA A 39 10.38 -8.85 17.43
C ALA A 39 9.05 -8.43 18.09
N LEU A 40 7.91 -8.82 17.51
CA LEU A 40 6.60 -8.56 18.09
C LEU A 40 6.41 -9.25 19.43
N ILE A 41 6.81 -10.53 19.53
CA ILE A 41 6.72 -11.31 20.79
C ILE A 41 7.65 -10.70 21.85
N VAL A 42 8.90 -10.39 21.48
CA VAL A 42 9.88 -9.77 22.40
C VAL A 42 9.36 -8.43 22.90
N GLY A 43 8.86 -7.57 22.02
CA GLY A 43 8.30 -6.28 22.41
C GLY A 43 7.09 -6.44 23.34
N ALA A 44 6.17 -7.35 23.02
CA ALA A 44 5.01 -7.63 23.85
C ALA A 44 5.43 -8.09 25.27
N VAL A 45 6.41 -8.98 25.37
CA VAL A 45 6.95 -9.44 26.66
C VAL A 45 7.59 -8.29 27.45
N LEU A 46 8.42 -7.48 26.78
CA LEU A 46 9.09 -6.34 27.42
C LEU A 46 8.09 -5.31 27.99
N GLY A 47 6.99 -5.04 27.25
CA GLY A 47 5.95 -4.10 27.70
C GLY A 47 5.14 -4.59 28.90
N ILE A 48 5.00 -5.91 29.11
CA ILE A 48 4.30 -6.47 30.27
C ILE A 48 5.08 -6.20 31.58
N PHE A 49 6.42 -6.15 31.52
CA PHE A 49 7.23 -5.96 32.74
C PHE A 49 7.15 -4.55 33.34
N GLY A 50 6.72 -3.54 32.57
CA GLY A 50 6.47 -2.18 33.10
C GLY A 50 7.69 -1.50 33.74
N ILE A 51 8.89 -1.70 33.17
CA ILE A 51 10.13 -1.13 33.70
C ILE A 51 10.29 0.28 33.14
N SER A 52 10.19 1.31 33.96
CA SER A 52 10.06 2.73 33.55
C SER A 52 11.21 3.23 32.66
N TRP A 53 12.46 2.83 32.88
CA TRP A 53 13.58 3.24 32.00
C TRP A 53 13.49 2.56 30.63
N LEU A 54 13.01 1.31 30.58
CA LEU A 54 12.82 0.54 29.36
C LEU A 54 11.65 1.10 28.54
N ASP A 55 10.57 1.48 29.18
CA ASP A 55 9.43 2.16 28.57
C ASP A 55 9.84 3.50 27.94
N GLY A 56 10.69 4.27 28.65
CA GLY A 56 11.30 5.50 28.12
C GLY A 56 12.14 5.25 26.86
N LEU A 57 12.97 4.21 26.86
CA LEU A 57 13.77 3.82 25.70
C LEU A 57 12.89 3.35 24.52
N MET A 58 11.88 2.53 24.79
CA MET A 58 10.94 2.08 23.74
C MET A 58 10.16 3.25 23.14
N ASN A 59 9.71 4.20 23.98
CA ASN A 59 9.04 5.41 23.51
C ASN A 59 9.97 6.25 22.61
N PHE A 60 11.23 6.41 22.99
CA PHE A 60 12.21 7.13 22.16
C PHE A 60 12.41 6.45 20.81
N ILE A 61 12.63 5.13 20.77
CA ILE A 61 12.82 4.36 19.53
C ILE A 61 11.57 4.47 18.65
N ALA A 62 10.38 4.28 19.20
CA ALA A 62 9.12 4.40 18.46
C ALA A 62 8.96 5.80 17.85
N THR A 63 9.26 6.86 18.62
CA THR A 63 9.20 8.24 18.14
C THR A 63 10.18 8.49 16.99
N VAL A 64 11.42 8.01 17.12
CA VAL A 64 12.44 8.12 16.04
C VAL A 64 11.93 7.43 14.77
N TYR A 65 11.40 6.21 14.88
CA TYR A 65 10.86 5.50 13.72
C TYR A 65 9.69 6.26 13.07
N THR A 66 8.75 6.75 13.85
CA THR A 66 7.63 7.55 13.36
C THR A 66 8.11 8.77 12.57
N ARG A 67 9.07 9.52 13.11
CA ARG A 67 9.67 10.70 12.43
C ARG A 67 10.40 10.33 11.14
N LEU A 68 11.17 9.24 11.14
CA LEU A 68 11.86 8.77 9.93
C LEU A 68 10.88 8.34 8.84
N PHE A 69 9.77 7.72 9.21
CA PHE A 69 8.72 7.37 8.26
C PHE A 69 8.05 8.61 7.67
N GLN A 70 7.70 9.59 8.49
CA GLN A 70 7.13 10.87 8.02
C GLN A 70 8.09 11.60 7.07
N LEU A 71 9.39 11.62 7.39
CA LEU A 71 10.43 12.24 6.56
C LEU A 71 10.44 11.66 5.14
N LEU A 72 10.28 10.35 4.99
CA LEU A 72 10.35 9.66 3.69
C LEU A 72 9.01 9.62 2.96
N ALA A 73 7.89 9.62 3.68
CA ALA A 73 6.56 9.46 3.10
C ALA A 73 6.22 10.59 2.12
N VAL A 74 6.35 11.83 2.56
CA VAL A 74 5.95 13.03 1.80
C VAL A 74 6.64 13.13 0.44
N PRO A 75 7.99 13.10 0.33
CA PRO A 75 8.65 13.19 -0.95
C PRO A 75 8.41 11.96 -1.83
N THR A 76 8.26 10.78 -1.24
CA THR A 76 7.96 9.55 -1.99
C THR A 76 6.60 9.62 -2.66
N ILE A 77 5.57 10.09 -1.96
CA ILE A 77 4.22 10.28 -2.49
C ILE A 77 4.25 11.25 -3.68
N ALA A 78 4.91 12.40 -3.51
CA ALA A 78 5.00 13.40 -4.57
C ALA A 78 5.63 12.81 -5.85
N LEU A 79 6.79 12.18 -5.71
CA LEU A 79 7.49 11.59 -6.85
C LEU A 79 6.70 10.46 -7.51
N ALA A 80 6.09 9.58 -6.70
CA ALA A 80 5.28 8.48 -7.21
C ALA A 80 4.11 8.98 -8.05
N VAL A 81 3.38 9.99 -7.60
CA VAL A 81 2.24 10.57 -8.33
C VAL A 81 2.71 11.24 -9.63
N ILE A 82 3.79 12.04 -9.57
CA ILE A 82 4.34 12.72 -10.76
C ILE A 82 4.75 11.71 -11.83
N THR A 83 5.57 10.73 -11.46
CA THR A 83 6.10 9.74 -12.40
C THR A 83 5.03 8.81 -12.95
N THR A 84 4.05 8.43 -12.12
CA THR A 84 2.90 7.62 -12.56
C THR A 84 2.06 8.36 -13.58
N LEU A 85 1.68 9.62 -13.31
CA LEU A 85 0.83 10.39 -14.23
C LEU A 85 1.54 10.70 -15.56
N GLU A 86 2.85 10.98 -15.53
CA GLU A 86 3.62 11.17 -16.74
C GLU A 86 3.69 9.87 -17.58
N SER A 87 3.97 8.75 -16.93
CA SER A 87 4.00 7.44 -17.56
C SER A 87 2.65 7.06 -18.20
N LEU A 88 1.54 7.34 -17.52
CA LEU A 88 0.18 7.10 -18.02
C LEU A 88 -0.12 7.97 -19.26
N GLY A 89 0.28 9.24 -19.23
CA GLY A 89 0.03 10.16 -20.34
C GLY A 89 0.78 9.80 -21.61
N ASN A 90 2.01 9.28 -21.50
CA ASN A 90 2.80 8.84 -22.65
C ASN A 90 2.26 7.53 -23.27
N GLN A 91 1.46 6.76 -22.54
CA GLN A 91 0.87 5.51 -23.01
C GLN A 91 -0.56 5.67 -23.58
N ALA A 92 -1.12 6.87 -23.55
CA ALA A 92 -2.49 7.16 -23.99
C ALA A 92 -2.77 6.86 -25.48
N ASP A 93 -1.72 6.68 -26.29
CA ASP A 93 -1.86 6.31 -27.72
C ASP A 93 -2.41 4.90 -27.96
N THR A 94 -2.47 4.06 -26.93
CA THR A 94 -3.06 2.70 -27.00
C THR A 94 -4.57 2.69 -26.67
N GLY A 95 -5.19 3.81 -26.72
CA GLY A 95 -6.63 4.21 -26.63
C GLY A 95 -7.61 3.27 -25.93
N LYS A 96 -7.99 2.16 -26.54
CA LYS A 96 -9.00 1.25 -25.98
C LYS A 96 -8.48 0.46 -24.77
N ILE A 97 -7.24 -0.04 -24.84
CA ILE A 97 -6.63 -0.83 -23.75
C ILE A 97 -6.54 0.04 -22.49
N PHE A 98 -6.01 1.26 -22.64
CA PHE A 98 -5.87 2.23 -21.57
C PHE A 98 -7.20 2.56 -20.91
N ARG A 99 -8.23 2.89 -21.72
CA ARG A 99 -9.57 3.22 -21.19
C ARG A 99 -10.17 2.07 -20.38
N HIS A 100 -10.11 0.84 -20.89
CA HIS A 100 -10.61 -0.32 -20.16
C HIS A 100 -9.81 -0.58 -18.87
N ALA A 101 -8.47 -0.50 -18.93
CA ALA A 101 -7.62 -0.69 -17.77
C ALA A 101 -7.96 0.32 -16.66
N ILE A 102 -8.00 1.62 -16.97
CA ILE A 102 -8.35 2.67 -15.99
C ILE A 102 -9.77 2.49 -15.45
N THR A 103 -10.73 2.17 -16.32
CA THR A 103 -12.12 1.98 -15.89
C THR A 103 -12.24 0.83 -14.88
N TYR A 104 -11.65 -0.33 -15.18
CA TYR A 104 -11.68 -1.48 -14.26
C TYR A 104 -10.91 -1.22 -12.98
N THR A 105 -9.75 -0.61 -13.07
CA THR A 105 -8.96 -0.21 -11.90
C THR A 105 -9.77 0.70 -10.97
N LEU A 106 -10.36 1.76 -11.48
CA LEU A 106 -11.17 2.67 -10.66
C LEU A 106 -12.39 1.97 -10.06
N LEU A 107 -13.10 1.16 -10.86
CA LEU A 107 -14.28 0.44 -10.37
C LEU A 107 -13.94 -0.56 -9.25
N THR A 108 -12.88 -1.34 -9.41
CA THR A 108 -12.45 -2.32 -8.40
C THR A 108 -11.92 -1.64 -7.13
N THR A 109 -11.19 -0.52 -7.27
CA THR A 109 -10.65 0.24 -6.14
C THR A 109 -11.76 0.97 -5.36
N ILE A 110 -12.73 1.58 -6.06
CA ILE A 110 -13.92 2.18 -5.43
C ILE A 110 -14.74 1.10 -4.71
N ALA A 111 -14.91 -0.07 -5.33
CA ALA A 111 -15.64 -1.18 -4.71
C ALA A 111 -14.96 -1.65 -3.42
N ALA A 112 -13.62 -1.77 -3.41
CA ALA A 112 -12.85 -2.13 -2.21
C ALA A 112 -13.03 -1.12 -1.09
N ALA A 113 -12.88 0.17 -1.39
CA ALA A 113 -13.13 1.24 -0.43
C ALA A 113 -14.58 1.24 0.09
N ALA A 114 -15.56 1.02 -0.80
CA ALA A 114 -16.97 0.93 -0.41
C ALA A 114 -17.25 -0.26 0.51
N VAL A 115 -16.65 -1.43 0.26
CA VAL A 115 -16.74 -2.60 1.15
C VAL A 115 -16.14 -2.25 2.51
N GLY A 116 -14.98 -1.62 2.56
CA GLY A 116 -14.36 -1.13 3.80
C GLY A 116 -15.27 -0.19 4.57
N LEU A 117 -15.91 0.78 3.88
CA LEU A 117 -16.87 1.72 4.48
C LEU A 117 -18.09 1.02 5.07
N VAL A 118 -18.68 0.09 4.32
CA VAL A 118 -19.85 -0.67 4.76
C VAL A 118 -19.51 -1.50 5.99
N LEU A 119 -18.39 -2.22 5.97
CA LEU A 119 -17.94 -3.02 7.12
C LEU A 119 -17.62 -2.14 8.32
N TYR A 120 -17.00 -0.97 8.12
CA TYR A 120 -16.71 -0.02 9.18
C TYR A 120 -17.99 0.38 9.94
N ASN A 121 -19.06 0.68 9.20
CA ASN A 121 -20.34 1.05 9.81
C ASN A 121 -21.06 -0.14 10.48
N ILE A 122 -20.99 -1.35 9.91
CA ILE A 122 -21.63 -2.55 10.47
C ILE A 122 -20.91 -2.99 11.76
N VAL A 123 -19.60 -3.09 11.73
CA VAL A 123 -18.78 -3.59 12.86
C VAL A 123 -18.61 -2.54 13.94
N SER A 124 -18.60 -1.27 13.54
CA SER A 124 -18.47 -0.10 14.44
C SER A 124 -17.29 -0.27 15.40
N PRO A 125 -16.04 -0.12 14.96
CA PRO A 125 -14.89 -0.17 15.85
C PRO A 125 -15.07 0.88 16.95
N GLY A 126 -14.94 0.46 18.22
CA GLY A 126 -15.08 1.37 19.35
C GLY A 126 -13.89 2.33 19.45
N ASN A 127 -13.97 3.28 20.39
CA ASN A 127 -12.87 4.17 20.69
C ASN A 127 -11.81 3.47 21.55
N LEU A 128 -10.56 3.84 21.34
CA LEU A 128 -9.45 3.47 22.21
C LEU A 128 -9.51 4.31 23.51
N PRO A 129 -8.88 3.85 24.61
CA PRO A 129 -8.77 4.63 25.83
C PRO A 129 -8.12 6.00 25.58
N THR A 130 -8.68 7.05 26.22
CA THR A 130 -8.22 8.44 26.02
C THR A 130 -6.74 8.65 26.35
N ALA A 131 -6.19 7.90 27.30
CA ALA A 131 -4.77 7.94 27.65
C ALA A 131 -3.86 7.56 26.47
N LEU A 132 -4.32 6.63 25.60
CA LEU A 132 -3.62 6.22 24.38
C LEU A 132 -3.67 7.28 23.28
N VAL A 133 -4.83 7.87 23.14
CA VAL A 133 -5.07 8.92 22.16
C VAL A 133 -4.26 10.16 22.51
N GLN A 134 -4.22 10.54 23.79
CA GLN A 134 -3.48 11.71 24.28
C GLN A 134 -1.97 11.54 24.22
N SER A 135 -1.42 10.35 24.49
CA SER A 135 0.03 10.12 24.32
C SER A 135 0.48 10.27 22.88
N GLY A 136 -0.40 10.04 21.91
CA GLY A 136 -0.14 10.27 20.48
C GLY A 136 -0.40 11.71 20.00
N MET A 137 -1.05 12.55 20.83
CA MET A 137 -1.34 13.95 20.53
C MET A 137 -0.31 14.94 21.09
N ALA A 138 0.65 14.50 21.90
CA ALA A 138 1.55 15.36 22.66
C ALA A 138 2.41 16.32 21.82
N ASP A 139 2.47 16.13 20.50
CA ASP A 139 3.25 16.96 19.57
C ASP A 139 2.37 17.78 18.59
N VAL A 140 1.04 17.84 18.78
CA VAL A 140 0.14 18.52 17.83
C VAL A 140 -0.37 19.84 18.43
N PRO A 141 -0.14 20.99 17.79
CA PRO A 141 -0.70 22.27 18.24
C PRO A 141 -2.24 22.22 18.19
N GLN A 142 -2.90 22.36 19.34
CA GLN A 142 -4.35 22.52 19.43
C GLN A 142 -4.82 23.80 18.76
N LYS A 143 -5.24 23.71 17.50
CA LYS A 143 -6.12 24.70 16.87
C LYS A 143 -7.26 23.97 16.17
N LEU A 144 -8.17 23.43 16.96
CA LEU A 144 -9.52 23.08 16.53
C LEU A 144 -10.42 24.29 16.77
N GLY A 145 -10.32 25.29 15.88
CA GLY A 145 -11.35 26.29 15.70
C GLY A 145 -12.34 25.80 14.64
N GLU A 146 -13.59 26.22 14.73
CA GLU A 146 -14.63 25.94 13.74
C GLU A 146 -14.17 26.40 12.35
N THR A 147 -13.54 25.50 11.60
CA THR A 147 -13.14 25.78 10.21
C THR A 147 -14.30 25.41 9.31
N SER A 148 -14.77 26.40 8.52
CA SER A 148 -15.80 26.21 7.50
C SER A 148 -15.33 25.19 6.45
N TYR A 149 -16.24 24.48 5.80
CA TYR A 149 -15.94 23.62 4.64
C TYR A 149 -15.14 24.37 3.56
N TYR A 150 -15.37 25.67 3.38
CA TYR A 150 -14.60 26.53 2.48
C TYR A 150 -13.13 26.64 2.88
N ASP A 151 -12.86 26.78 4.18
CA ASP A 151 -11.48 26.89 4.68
C ASP A 151 -10.71 25.60 4.50
N HIS A 152 -11.37 24.43 4.63
CA HIS A 152 -10.78 23.15 4.32
C HIS A 152 -10.42 23.00 2.84
N ILE A 153 -11.33 23.38 1.93
CA ILE A 153 -11.07 23.34 0.48
C ILE A 153 -9.95 24.33 0.10
N LEU A 154 -9.99 25.55 0.63
CA LEU A 154 -8.95 26.54 0.40
C LEU A 154 -7.60 26.11 1.00
N GLY A 155 -7.61 25.47 2.16
CA GLY A 155 -6.41 24.95 2.81
C GLY A 155 -5.72 23.80 2.03
N VAL A 156 -6.47 23.12 1.16
CA VAL A 156 -5.93 22.07 0.29
C VAL A 156 -5.22 22.66 -0.94
N ILE A 157 -5.62 23.86 -1.39
CA ILE A 157 -4.98 24.54 -2.53
C ILE A 157 -3.79 25.36 -2.00
N PRO A 158 -2.53 24.94 -2.26
CA PRO A 158 -1.39 25.63 -1.68
C PRO A 158 -1.08 26.91 -2.41
N ASN A 159 -0.79 27.97 -1.65
CA ASN A 159 -0.29 29.25 -2.17
C ASN A 159 1.24 29.29 -2.32
N ASN A 160 1.93 28.22 -1.92
CA ASN A 160 3.38 28.08 -1.96
C ASN A 160 3.74 26.62 -2.16
N ILE A 161 4.69 26.33 -3.06
CA ILE A 161 5.10 24.96 -3.40
C ILE A 161 5.82 24.26 -2.24
N ILE A 162 6.58 24.98 -1.42
CA ILE A 162 7.42 24.41 -0.38
C ILE A 162 6.61 24.14 0.90
N LYS A 163 5.66 25.01 1.20
CA LYS A 163 4.88 24.96 2.44
C LYS A 163 4.20 23.60 2.69
N PRO A 164 3.52 22.96 1.72
CA PRO A 164 2.91 21.64 1.91
C PRO A 164 3.92 20.55 2.28
N PHE A 165 5.13 20.61 1.72
CA PHE A 165 6.20 19.66 2.04
C PHE A 165 6.75 19.89 3.46
N ALA A 166 6.88 21.16 3.88
CA ALA A 166 7.37 21.50 5.22
C ALA A 166 6.34 21.16 6.32
N GLU A 167 5.05 21.33 6.03
CA GLU A 167 3.94 21.03 6.95
C GLU A 167 3.43 19.58 6.83
N GLY A 168 3.89 18.80 5.84
CA GLY A 168 3.42 17.44 5.58
C GLY A 168 1.95 17.38 5.11
N ASN A 169 1.42 18.45 4.48
CA ASN A 169 0.06 18.49 3.96
C ASN A 169 -0.07 17.68 2.67
N VAL A 170 -0.39 16.40 2.81
CA VAL A 170 -0.43 15.43 1.72
C VAL A 170 -1.47 15.77 0.66
N LEU A 171 -2.63 16.29 1.04
CA LEU A 171 -3.67 16.68 0.06
C LEU A 171 -3.16 17.74 -0.89
N SER A 172 -2.51 18.79 -0.36
CA SER A 172 -1.88 19.83 -1.15
C SER A 172 -0.74 19.28 -2.02
N ILE A 173 0.06 18.35 -1.48
CA ILE A 173 1.14 17.67 -2.20
C ILE A 173 0.60 16.83 -3.35
N LEU A 174 -0.50 16.09 -3.14
CA LEU A 174 -1.15 15.32 -4.20
C LEU A 174 -1.64 16.21 -5.34
N ILE A 175 -2.23 17.37 -5.04
CA ILE A 175 -2.66 18.35 -6.06
C ILE A 175 -1.45 18.87 -6.84
N LEU A 176 -0.39 19.30 -6.15
CA LEU A 176 0.85 19.78 -6.78
C LEU A 176 1.50 18.70 -7.65
N ALA A 177 1.59 17.49 -7.13
CA ALA A 177 2.17 16.36 -7.83
C ALA A 177 1.33 15.97 -9.06
N ALA A 178 0.00 15.98 -8.94
CA ALA A 178 -0.89 15.73 -10.07
C ALA A 178 -0.75 16.82 -11.15
N ALA A 179 -0.72 18.10 -10.76
CA ALA A 179 -0.51 19.20 -11.69
C ALA A 179 0.84 19.09 -12.41
N ALA A 180 1.92 18.78 -11.67
CA ALA A 180 3.27 18.58 -12.24
C ALA A 180 3.31 17.37 -13.18
N GLY A 181 2.72 16.24 -12.81
CA GLY A 181 2.65 15.04 -13.65
C GLY A 181 1.88 15.28 -14.95
N ILE A 182 0.72 15.95 -14.88
CA ILE A 182 -0.05 16.34 -16.07
C ILE A 182 0.73 17.32 -16.95
N ALA A 183 1.42 18.29 -16.35
CA ALA A 183 2.25 19.24 -17.09
C ALA A 183 3.40 18.53 -17.82
N LEU A 184 4.08 17.60 -17.16
CA LEU A 184 5.14 16.78 -17.77
C LEU A 184 4.62 15.90 -18.91
N THR A 185 3.42 15.34 -18.75
CA THR A 185 2.76 14.60 -19.85
C THR A 185 2.58 15.45 -21.09
N LYS A 186 2.13 16.71 -20.93
CA LYS A 186 1.89 17.66 -22.03
C LYS A 186 3.16 18.34 -22.54
N MET A 187 4.27 18.22 -21.85
CA MET A 187 5.54 18.78 -22.28
C MET A 187 6.03 18.10 -23.57
N PRO A 188 6.43 18.86 -24.60
CA PRO A 188 6.97 18.28 -25.83
C PRO A 188 8.16 17.36 -25.55
N SER A 189 8.28 16.27 -26.32
CA SER A 189 9.45 15.38 -26.26
C SER A 189 10.71 16.19 -26.60
N SER A 190 11.60 16.32 -25.64
CA SER A 190 12.84 17.10 -25.74
C SER A 190 13.86 16.58 -24.75
N ASP A 191 15.14 16.88 -25.00
CA ASP A 191 16.23 16.55 -24.07
C ASP A 191 15.96 17.09 -22.65
N LYS A 192 15.31 18.24 -22.55
CA LYS A 192 14.93 18.84 -21.26
C LYS A 192 13.93 17.97 -20.48
N LYS A 193 12.90 17.45 -21.17
CA LYS A 193 11.92 16.53 -20.56
C LYS A 193 12.63 15.26 -20.10
N GLU A 194 13.50 14.69 -20.92
CA GLU A 194 14.24 13.48 -20.58
C GLU A 194 15.15 13.66 -19.36
N VAL A 195 15.86 14.79 -19.27
CA VAL A 195 16.71 15.13 -18.11
C VAL A 195 15.87 15.25 -16.84
N VAL A 196 14.73 15.95 -16.91
CA VAL A 196 13.81 16.08 -15.75
C VAL A 196 13.32 14.71 -15.31
N MET A 197 12.87 13.85 -16.24
CA MET A 197 12.35 12.52 -15.91
C MET A 197 13.45 11.62 -15.32
N LYS A 198 14.64 11.61 -15.88
CA LYS A 198 15.79 10.88 -15.32
C LYS A 198 16.12 11.34 -13.91
N GLY A 199 16.04 12.65 -13.65
CA GLY A 199 16.24 13.23 -12.32
C GLY A 199 15.18 12.77 -11.33
N LEU A 200 13.89 12.79 -11.72
CA LEU A 200 12.77 12.35 -10.87
C LEU A 200 12.87 10.85 -10.54
N PHE A 201 13.15 10.00 -11.53
CA PHE A 201 13.36 8.57 -11.29
C PHE A 201 14.59 8.29 -10.42
N GLY A 202 15.72 8.99 -10.65
CA GLY A 202 16.89 8.86 -9.80
C GLY A 202 16.65 9.26 -8.37
N LEU A 203 15.86 10.33 -8.14
CA LEU A 203 15.45 10.75 -6.79
C LEU A 203 14.50 9.74 -6.15
N GLN A 204 13.58 9.16 -6.92
CA GLN A 204 12.69 8.10 -6.47
C GLN A 204 13.47 6.84 -6.05
N ASP A 205 14.47 6.43 -6.82
CA ASP A 205 15.33 5.30 -6.50
C ASP A 205 16.13 5.55 -5.21
N LEU A 206 16.63 6.78 -5.02
CA LEU A 206 17.29 7.20 -3.79
C LEU A 206 16.37 7.06 -2.58
N LEU A 207 15.13 7.57 -2.67
CA LEU A 207 14.16 7.44 -1.58
C LEU A 207 13.80 5.98 -1.30
N PHE A 208 13.62 5.16 -2.32
CA PHE A 208 13.38 3.73 -2.14
C PHE A 208 14.55 3.03 -1.45
N MET A 209 15.79 3.41 -1.74
CA MET A 209 16.96 2.87 -1.04
C MET A 209 16.92 3.24 0.45
N LEU A 210 16.57 4.49 0.80
CA LEU A 210 16.40 4.92 2.20
C LEU A 210 15.25 4.16 2.90
N ILE A 211 14.12 3.98 2.23
CA ILE A 211 12.99 3.18 2.73
C ILE A 211 13.42 1.73 2.98
N HIS A 212 14.18 1.11 2.07
CA HIS A 212 14.70 -0.24 2.26
C HIS A 212 15.62 -0.33 3.49
N GLY A 213 16.47 0.68 3.72
CA GLY A 213 17.29 0.78 4.94
C GLY A 213 16.45 0.83 6.20
N LEU A 214 15.38 1.65 6.19
CA LEU A 214 14.46 1.77 7.31
C LEU A 214 13.68 0.47 7.56
N ILE A 215 13.24 -0.22 6.51
CA ILE A 215 12.57 -1.53 6.60
C ILE A 215 13.53 -2.61 7.10
N TRP A 216 14.82 -2.55 6.75
CA TRP A 216 15.81 -3.48 7.27
C TRP A 216 15.97 -3.34 8.81
N ALA A 217 15.94 -2.12 9.32
CA ALA A 217 16.00 -1.83 10.74
C ALA A 217 14.63 -1.96 11.46
N LEU A 218 13.54 -2.23 10.73
CA LEU A 218 12.16 -2.29 11.24
C LEU A 218 11.94 -3.23 12.42
N PRO A 219 12.63 -4.40 12.59
CA PRO A 219 12.48 -5.24 13.77
C PRO A 219 12.67 -4.49 15.10
N LEU A 220 13.59 -3.52 15.14
CA LEU A 220 13.79 -2.67 16.31
C LEU A 220 12.58 -1.78 16.60
N GLY A 221 12.00 -1.18 15.55
CA GLY A 221 10.76 -0.40 15.65
C GLY A 221 9.59 -1.25 16.10
N ILE A 222 9.46 -2.48 15.56
CA ILE A 222 8.39 -3.42 15.94
C ILE A 222 8.48 -3.77 17.43
N VAL A 223 9.68 -4.05 17.97
CA VAL A 223 9.88 -4.28 19.40
C VAL A 223 9.36 -3.08 20.20
N ALA A 224 9.74 -1.86 19.82
CA ALA A 224 9.37 -0.65 20.54
C ALA A 224 7.84 -0.41 20.52
N PHE A 225 7.21 -0.51 19.35
CA PHE A 225 5.77 -0.34 19.23
C PHE A 225 4.97 -1.47 19.92
N ALA A 226 5.45 -2.71 19.84
CA ALA A 226 4.81 -3.83 20.52
C ALA A 226 4.93 -3.72 22.05
N ALA A 227 6.05 -3.18 22.57
CA ALA A 227 6.21 -2.91 23.98
C ALA A 227 5.24 -1.81 24.47
N GLN A 228 5.13 -0.71 23.73
CA GLN A 228 4.14 0.33 24.02
C GLN A 228 2.72 -0.23 24.03
N LEU A 229 2.34 -1.02 23.04
CA LEU A 229 1.04 -1.65 22.94
C LEU A 229 0.78 -2.56 24.13
N SER A 230 1.74 -3.43 24.48
CA SER A 230 1.61 -4.41 25.53
C SER A 230 1.49 -3.77 26.92
N ALA A 231 2.25 -2.71 27.22
CA ALA A 231 2.12 -1.94 28.46
C ALA A 231 0.69 -1.40 28.65
N GLN A 232 -0.03 -1.18 27.57
CA GLN A 232 -1.38 -0.62 27.54
C GLN A 232 -2.49 -1.70 27.43
N PHE A 233 -2.12 -2.96 27.17
CA PHE A 233 -3.05 -4.09 27.00
C PHE A 233 -3.81 -4.46 28.28
N SER A 234 -3.41 -3.95 29.43
CA SER A 234 -4.07 -4.20 30.72
C SER A 234 -5.54 -3.74 30.79
N ALA A 235 -5.99 -2.94 29.82
CA ALA A 235 -7.38 -2.55 29.67
C ALA A 235 -8.01 -3.36 28.51
N GLY A 236 -8.81 -4.37 28.79
CA GLY A 236 -9.49 -5.24 27.82
C GLY A 236 -10.28 -4.52 26.71
N ILE A 237 -10.56 -3.22 26.89
CA ILE A 237 -11.20 -2.30 25.95
C ILE A 237 -10.33 -2.10 24.69
N VAL A 238 -9.00 -2.07 24.82
CA VAL A 238 -8.06 -1.89 23.68
C VAL A 238 -8.18 -3.07 22.71
N MET A 239 -8.23 -4.30 23.27
CA MET A 239 -8.37 -5.52 22.47
C MET A 239 -9.68 -5.54 21.68
N ALA A 240 -10.79 -5.12 22.27
CA ALA A 240 -12.08 -5.16 21.60
C ALA A 240 -12.14 -4.17 20.42
N SER A 241 -11.69 -2.92 20.62
CA SER A 241 -11.73 -1.89 19.57
C SER A 241 -10.71 -2.17 18.46
N LEU A 242 -9.49 -2.55 18.81
CA LEU A 242 -8.44 -2.89 17.84
C LEU A 242 -8.77 -4.20 17.11
N GLY A 243 -9.32 -5.20 17.81
CA GLY A 243 -9.79 -6.43 17.20
C GLY A 243 -10.90 -6.21 16.18
N LYS A 244 -11.88 -5.33 16.48
CA LYS A 244 -12.91 -4.93 15.53
C LYS A 244 -12.34 -4.18 14.33
N TYR A 245 -11.41 -3.25 14.55
CA TYR A 245 -10.71 -2.54 13.49
C TYR A 245 -9.97 -3.51 12.54
N VAL A 246 -9.21 -4.44 13.09
CA VAL A 246 -8.51 -5.48 12.31
C VAL A 246 -9.50 -6.36 11.55
N ALA A 247 -10.62 -6.74 12.19
CA ALA A 247 -11.67 -7.53 11.57
C ALA A 247 -12.32 -6.81 10.38
N VAL A 248 -12.50 -5.48 10.46
CA VAL A 248 -12.99 -4.67 9.33
C VAL A 248 -12.02 -4.72 8.15
N ILE A 249 -10.73 -4.52 8.39
CA ILE A 249 -9.71 -4.53 7.32
C ILE A 249 -9.59 -5.92 6.70
N LEU A 250 -9.36 -6.94 7.51
CA LEU A 250 -9.20 -8.30 7.01
C LEU A 250 -10.49 -8.82 6.36
N GLY A 251 -11.65 -8.52 6.94
CA GLY A 251 -12.95 -8.83 6.36
C GLY A 251 -13.18 -8.14 5.02
N GLY A 252 -12.77 -6.88 4.90
CA GLY A 252 -12.79 -6.12 3.65
C GLY A 252 -11.95 -6.77 2.56
N ASN A 253 -10.69 -7.11 2.88
CA ASN A 253 -9.80 -7.81 1.95
C ASN A 253 -10.37 -9.19 1.54
N VAL A 254 -10.92 -9.97 2.48
CA VAL A 254 -11.54 -11.27 2.18
C VAL A 254 -12.74 -11.12 1.25
N ILE A 255 -13.62 -10.15 1.52
CA ILE A 255 -14.79 -9.88 0.66
C ILE A 255 -14.34 -9.41 -0.73
N GLN A 256 -13.37 -8.51 -0.81
CA GLN A 256 -12.84 -8.02 -2.08
C GLN A 256 -12.21 -9.16 -2.89
N PHE A 257 -11.37 -9.97 -2.24
CA PHE A 257 -10.63 -11.06 -2.88
C PHE A 257 -11.55 -12.19 -3.39
N PHE A 258 -12.50 -12.63 -2.55
CA PHE A 258 -13.30 -13.84 -2.82
C PHE A 258 -14.70 -13.56 -3.36
N ILE A 259 -15.22 -12.34 -3.25
CA ILE A 259 -16.58 -11.99 -3.69
C ILE A 259 -16.53 -10.93 -4.78
N ILE A 260 -16.00 -9.77 -4.51
CA ILE A 260 -16.09 -8.61 -5.42
C ILE A 260 -15.30 -8.84 -6.72
N LEU A 261 -14.01 -9.17 -6.62
CA LEU A 261 -13.18 -9.43 -7.80
C LEU A 261 -13.69 -10.62 -8.63
N PRO A 262 -14.12 -11.76 -8.03
CA PRO A 262 -14.81 -12.81 -8.73
C PRO A 262 -16.10 -12.37 -9.44
N LEU A 263 -16.91 -11.48 -8.84
CA LEU A 263 -18.12 -10.95 -9.48
C LEU A 263 -17.79 -10.12 -10.73
N PHE A 264 -16.73 -9.30 -10.69
CA PHE A 264 -16.26 -8.58 -11.87
C PHE A 264 -15.84 -9.53 -13.00
N LEU A 265 -15.12 -10.61 -12.68
CA LEU A 265 -14.74 -11.62 -13.67
C LEU A 265 -15.97 -12.32 -14.26
N LEU A 266 -16.93 -12.74 -13.43
CA LEU A 266 -18.19 -13.37 -13.88
C LEU A 266 -18.98 -12.46 -14.78
N ALA A 267 -19.08 -11.17 -14.48
CA ALA A 267 -19.76 -10.18 -15.32
C ALA A 267 -19.14 -10.06 -16.73
N ARG A 268 -17.87 -10.45 -16.90
CA ARG A 268 -17.17 -10.53 -18.19
C ARG A 268 -17.14 -11.94 -18.79
N GLY A 269 -17.82 -12.91 -18.17
CA GLY A 269 -17.86 -14.30 -18.63
C GLY A 269 -16.54 -15.04 -18.43
N LEU A 270 -15.75 -14.64 -17.45
CA LEU A 270 -14.51 -15.31 -17.03
C LEU A 270 -14.77 -16.13 -15.78
N ASN A 271 -14.19 -17.33 -15.72
CA ASN A 271 -14.31 -18.20 -14.55
C ASN A 271 -13.31 -17.79 -13.46
N PRO A 272 -13.75 -17.28 -12.28
CA PRO A 272 -12.87 -16.75 -11.25
C PRO A 272 -11.94 -17.80 -10.66
N VAL A 273 -12.46 -19.01 -10.38
CA VAL A 273 -11.69 -20.09 -9.77
C VAL A 273 -10.56 -20.54 -10.69
N ARG A 274 -10.85 -20.66 -11.98
CA ARG A 274 -9.83 -21.03 -12.98
C ARG A 274 -8.80 -19.91 -13.15
N THR A 275 -9.24 -18.64 -13.16
CA THR A 275 -8.34 -17.47 -13.27
C THR A 275 -7.43 -17.37 -12.05
N LEU A 276 -7.98 -17.49 -10.84
CA LEU A 276 -7.20 -17.47 -9.59
C LEU A 276 -6.21 -18.63 -9.54
N GLY A 277 -6.64 -19.86 -9.85
CA GLY A 277 -5.77 -21.03 -9.86
C GLY A 277 -4.57 -20.86 -10.79
N LYS A 278 -4.76 -20.24 -11.96
CA LYS A 278 -3.68 -19.94 -12.90
C LYS A 278 -2.74 -18.84 -12.39
N MET A 279 -3.27 -17.80 -11.75
CA MET A 279 -2.51 -16.65 -11.25
C MET A 279 -1.93 -16.86 -9.84
N MET A 280 -2.23 -17.99 -9.19
CA MET A 280 -1.78 -18.30 -7.83
C MET A 280 -0.26 -18.12 -7.59
N PRO A 281 0.65 -18.47 -8.51
CA PRO A 281 2.08 -18.23 -8.30
C PRO A 281 2.43 -16.76 -8.13
N ALA A 282 1.78 -15.86 -8.88
CA ALA A 282 1.99 -14.41 -8.75
C ALA A 282 1.39 -13.89 -7.44
N VAL A 283 0.17 -14.31 -7.10
CA VAL A 283 -0.52 -13.92 -5.86
C VAL A 283 0.27 -14.36 -4.62
N LEU A 284 0.77 -15.62 -4.59
CA LEU A 284 1.60 -16.10 -3.49
C LEU A 284 2.94 -15.38 -3.42
N MET A 285 3.55 -15.06 -4.56
CA MET A 285 4.78 -14.27 -4.56
C MET A 285 4.53 -12.87 -3.98
N ALA A 286 3.44 -12.22 -4.36
CA ALA A 286 3.04 -10.90 -3.84
C ALA A 286 2.84 -10.92 -2.32
N LEU A 287 2.17 -11.95 -1.80
CA LEU A 287 1.96 -12.16 -0.36
C LEU A 287 3.29 -12.10 0.43
N PHE A 288 4.35 -12.68 -0.12
CA PHE A 288 5.65 -12.74 0.57
C PHE A 288 6.55 -11.55 0.26
N THR A 289 6.50 -10.99 -0.95
CA THR A 289 7.35 -9.86 -1.34
C THR A 289 6.86 -8.53 -0.76
N LYS A 290 5.56 -8.42 -0.48
CA LYS A 290 4.89 -7.17 -0.06
C LYS A 290 5.11 -6.02 -1.06
N SER A 291 5.35 -6.35 -2.32
CA SER A 291 5.60 -5.38 -3.38
C SER A 291 5.02 -5.88 -4.70
N SER A 292 3.99 -5.20 -5.17
CA SER A 292 3.42 -5.46 -6.50
C SER A 292 4.46 -5.21 -7.60
N ALA A 293 5.29 -4.18 -7.44
CA ALA A 293 6.36 -3.85 -8.39
C ALA A 293 7.42 -4.97 -8.48
N ALA A 294 7.87 -5.50 -7.33
CA ALA A 294 8.82 -6.62 -7.32
C ALA A 294 8.23 -7.93 -7.87
N THR A 295 6.91 -8.08 -7.81
CA THR A 295 6.19 -9.26 -8.31
C THR A 295 5.84 -9.15 -9.79
N LEU A 296 5.86 -7.95 -10.36
CA LEU A 296 5.43 -7.66 -11.73
C LEU A 296 5.98 -8.61 -12.80
N PRO A 297 7.28 -8.95 -12.85
CA PRO A 297 7.78 -9.87 -13.87
C PRO A 297 7.12 -11.25 -13.81
N VAL A 298 6.86 -11.76 -12.59
CA VAL A 298 6.18 -13.06 -12.39
C VAL A 298 4.70 -12.95 -12.72
N THR A 299 4.07 -11.82 -12.40
CA THR A 299 2.66 -11.56 -12.75
C THR A 299 2.48 -11.55 -14.26
N MET A 300 3.36 -10.83 -15.00
CA MET A 300 3.34 -10.79 -16.46
C MET A 300 3.54 -12.17 -17.08
N GLN A 301 4.60 -12.87 -16.68
CA GLN A 301 4.89 -14.21 -17.17
C GLN A 301 3.74 -15.19 -16.89
N THR A 302 3.17 -15.15 -15.68
CA THR A 302 2.06 -16.01 -15.30
C THR A 302 0.79 -15.70 -16.10
N ALA A 303 0.50 -14.42 -16.36
CA ALA A 303 -0.62 -13.99 -17.18
C ALA A 303 -0.47 -14.43 -18.65
N GLU A 304 0.73 -14.31 -19.22
CA GLU A 304 1.03 -14.73 -20.59
C GLU A 304 1.00 -16.28 -20.72
N ASP A 305 1.78 -17.00 -19.90
CA ASP A 305 2.01 -18.44 -20.08
C ASP A 305 0.84 -19.31 -19.56
N ARG A 306 0.21 -18.93 -18.46
CA ARG A 306 -0.81 -19.75 -17.81
C ARG A 306 -2.23 -19.27 -18.08
N LEU A 307 -2.46 -17.96 -18.00
CA LEU A 307 -3.80 -17.41 -18.22
C LEU A 307 -4.11 -17.27 -19.71
N GLY A 308 -3.10 -17.04 -20.57
CA GLY A 308 -3.24 -16.91 -22.02
C GLY A 308 -3.68 -15.50 -22.44
N VAL A 309 -3.32 -14.51 -21.64
CA VAL A 309 -3.48 -13.09 -21.99
C VAL A 309 -2.47 -12.72 -23.06
N SER A 310 -2.88 -11.89 -24.03
CA SER A 310 -1.99 -11.42 -25.08
C SER A 310 -0.83 -10.59 -24.51
N ASN A 311 0.38 -10.73 -25.09
CA ASN A 311 1.57 -10.00 -24.65
C ASN A 311 1.37 -8.48 -24.72
N GLN A 312 0.58 -8.01 -25.71
CA GLN A 312 0.26 -6.59 -25.86
C GLN A 312 -0.54 -6.07 -24.64
N VAL A 313 -1.50 -6.84 -24.15
CA VAL A 313 -2.32 -6.46 -23.01
C VAL A 313 -1.55 -6.61 -21.72
N SER A 314 -0.89 -7.75 -21.48
CA SER A 314 -0.18 -8.02 -20.23
C SER A 314 0.92 -6.99 -19.97
N ARG A 315 1.75 -6.70 -21.00
CA ARG A 315 2.88 -5.76 -20.89
C ARG A 315 2.48 -4.29 -20.84
N PHE A 316 1.22 -4.00 -21.15
CA PHE A 316 0.66 -2.65 -21.03
C PHE A 316 -0.12 -2.48 -19.74
N VAL A 317 -1.07 -3.38 -19.45
CA VAL A 317 -2.01 -3.25 -18.34
C VAL A 317 -1.35 -3.52 -16.99
N LEU A 318 -0.56 -4.61 -16.86
CA LEU A 318 0.01 -4.99 -15.56
C LEU A 318 0.98 -3.96 -14.98
N PRO A 319 1.91 -3.34 -15.74
CA PRO A 319 2.74 -2.26 -15.21
C PRO A 319 1.94 -1.06 -14.73
N ILE A 320 0.86 -0.70 -15.42
CA ILE A 320 -0.05 0.38 -15.02
C ILE A 320 -0.78 -0.01 -13.73
N CYS A 321 -1.41 -1.19 -13.70
CA CYS A 321 -2.15 -1.67 -12.55
C CYS A 321 -1.28 -1.76 -11.29
N THR A 322 -0.04 -2.20 -11.41
CA THR A 322 0.93 -2.28 -10.29
C THR A 322 1.12 -0.95 -9.55
N THR A 323 0.81 0.17 -10.18
CA THR A 323 0.95 1.51 -9.59
C THR A 323 -0.37 2.18 -9.21
N ILE A 324 -1.47 1.84 -9.88
CA ILE A 324 -2.75 2.53 -9.68
C ILE A 324 -3.89 1.64 -9.17
N ASN A 325 -3.79 0.32 -9.32
CA ASN A 325 -4.85 -0.63 -8.93
C ASN A 325 -4.62 -1.18 -7.53
N MET A 326 -4.70 -0.32 -6.53
CA MET A 326 -4.33 -0.58 -5.15
C MET A 326 -5.59 -0.77 -4.27
N ASN A 327 -6.32 -1.86 -4.48
CA ASN A 327 -7.61 -2.11 -3.84
C ASN A 327 -7.51 -2.26 -2.32
N GLY A 328 -6.62 -3.13 -1.83
CA GLY A 328 -6.37 -3.32 -0.40
C GLY A 328 -5.92 -2.02 0.26
N CYS A 329 -5.03 -1.27 -0.42
CA CYS A 329 -4.57 0.03 0.04
C CYS A 329 -5.71 1.05 0.21
N ALA A 330 -6.62 1.16 -0.75
CA ALA A 330 -7.74 2.10 -0.68
C ALA A 330 -8.66 1.78 0.51
N ALA A 331 -8.96 0.50 0.73
CA ALA A 331 -9.75 0.04 1.86
C ALA A 331 -9.03 0.33 3.19
N PHE A 332 -7.73 0.05 3.30
CA PHE A 332 -6.92 0.34 4.48
C PHE A 332 -6.86 1.82 4.79
N ILE A 333 -6.51 2.66 3.80
CA ILE A 333 -6.42 4.11 3.97
C ILE A 333 -7.75 4.65 4.49
N LEU A 334 -8.88 4.23 3.90
CA LEU A 334 -10.21 4.68 4.32
C LEU A 334 -10.53 4.27 5.76
N VAL A 335 -10.48 2.97 6.03
CA VAL A 335 -10.87 2.41 7.34
C VAL A 335 -9.98 2.97 8.45
N THR A 336 -8.67 3.04 8.22
CA THR A 336 -7.71 3.57 9.18
C THR A 336 -7.91 5.06 9.41
N SER A 337 -8.15 5.84 8.35
CA SER A 337 -8.44 7.27 8.48
C SER A 337 -9.69 7.52 9.31
N LEU A 338 -10.78 6.81 9.02
CA LEU A 338 -12.02 6.94 9.79
C LEU A 338 -11.81 6.53 11.25
N PHE A 339 -11.04 5.47 11.50
CA PHE A 339 -10.73 5.02 12.85
C PHE A 339 -9.91 6.05 13.64
N LEU A 340 -8.91 6.65 13.04
CA LEU A 340 -8.13 7.71 13.68
C LEU A 340 -8.95 8.97 13.91
N MET A 341 -9.73 9.40 12.94
CA MET A 341 -10.63 10.56 13.07
C MET A 341 -11.66 10.35 14.19
N GLN A 342 -12.28 9.17 14.27
CA GLN A 342 -13.21 8.79 15.33
C GLN A 342 -12.55 8.90 16.70
N ASN A 343 -11.36 8.34 16.85
CA ASN A 343 -10.58 8.38 18.09
C ASN A 343 -10.09 9.80 18.45
N GLY A 344 -9.91 10.66 17.45
CA GLY A 344 -9.62 12.09 17.61
C GLY A 344 -10.84 12.94 17.98
N GLY A 345 -12.03 12.32 18.13
CA GLY A 345 -13.26 13.05 18.43
C GLY A 345 -13.82 13.84 17.25
N MET A 346 -13.34 13.60 16.04
CA MET A 346 -13.85 14.27 14.84
C MET A 346 -15.21 13.72 14.44
N PRO A 347 -16.18 14.58 14.05
CA PRO A 347 -17.47 14.10 13.60
C PRO A 347 -17.36 13.35 12.27
N LEU A 348 -18.03 12.20 12.17
CA LEU A 348 -18.04 11.34 10.98
C LEU A 348 -19.46 11.24 10.37
N PRO A 349 -20.04 12.35 9.87
CA PRO A 349 -21.28 12.26 9.09
C PRO A 349 -21.02 11.53 7.78
N TRP A 350 -22.06 11.01 7.14
CA TRP A 350 -21.97 10.29 5.87
C TRP A 350 -21.25 11.09 4.78
N THR A 351 -21.41 12.41 4.76
CA THR A 351 -20.71 13.30 3.81
C THR A 351 -19.19 13.22 3.98
N THR A 352 -18.70 13.25 5.22
CA THR A 352 -17.27 13.08 5.52
C THR A 352 -16.79 11.68 5.14
N MET A 353 -17.55 10.63 5.47
CA MET A 353 -17.18 9.25 5.13
C MET A 353 -17.08 9.04 3.62
N ILE A 354 -18.04 9.58 2.85
CA ILE A 354 -18.02 9.51 1.39
C ILE A 354 -16.85 10.34 0.81
N LEU A 355 -16.58 11.52 1.35
CA LEU A 355 -15.43 12.31 0.94
C LEU A 355 -14.13 11.54 1.15
N TRP A 356 -13.96 10.92 2.31
CA TRP A 356 -12.78 10.11 2.62
C TRP A 356 -12.68 8.85 1.75
N LEU A 357 -13.80 8.29 1.30
CA LEU A 357 -13.79 7.21 0.31
C LEU A 357 -13.09 7.67 -0.98
N PHE A 358 -13.43 8.84 -1.51
CA PHE A 358 -12.76 9.35 -2.72
C PHE A 358 -11.31 9.75 -2.46
N ILE A 359 -11.02 10.37 -1.30
CA ILE A 359 -9.64 10.69 -0.90
C ILE A 359 -8.79 9.43 -0.83
N SER A 360 -9.29 8.35 -0.23
CA SER A 360 -8.56 7.10 -0.12
C SER A 360 -8.29 6.45 -1.48
N VAL A 361 -9.25 6.48 -2.39
CA VAL A 361 -9.08 5.97 -3.76
C VAL A 361 -8.02 6.77 -4.53
N ILE A 362 -8.09 8.11 -4.47
CA ILE A 362 -7.10 8.99 -5.13
C ILE A 362 -5.71 8.79 -4.51
N SER A 363 -5.65 8.68 -3.19
CA SER A 363 -4.39 8.48 -2.47
C SER A 363 -3.77 7.12 -2.77
N ALA A 364 -4.59 6.07 -2.90
CA ALA A 364 -4.13 4.74 -3.25
C ALA A 364 -3.46 4.71 -4.64
N VAL A 365 -3.95 5.50 -5.60
CA VAL A 365 -3.29 5.68 -6.91
C VAL A 365 -1.88 6.28 -6.78
N GLY A 366 -1.62 7.08 -5.76
CA GLY A 366 -0.29 7.64 -5.46
C GLY A 366 0.66 6.67 -4.74
N ASN A 367 0.20 5.47 -4.39
CA ASN A 367 1.02 4.48 -3.71
C ASN A 367 1.88 3.71 -4.73
N ALA A 368 3.19 3.80 -4.62
CA ALA A 368 4.15 3.26 -5.60
C ALA A 368 4.30 1.72 -5.60
N GLY A 369 3.36 0.96 -5.01
CA GLY A 369 3.43 -0.51 -4.95
C GLY A 369 4.62 -1.05 -4.14
N VAL A 370 5.12 -0.25 -3.19
CA VAL A 370 6.24 -0.59 -2.31
C VAL A 370 5.75 -1.09 -0.95
N PRO A 371 6.56 -1.90 -0.23
CA PRO A 371 6.19 -2.35 1.10
C PRO A 371 5.84 -1.20 2.03
N MET A 372 4.76 -1.37 2.79
CA MET A 372 4.26 -0.40 3.77
C MET A 372 3.81 0.97 3.21
N GLY A 373 3.68 1.13 1.89
CA GLY A 373 3.33 2.41 1.27
C GLY A 373 2.01 2.98 1.77
N CYS A 374 0.97 2.15 1.91
CA CYS A 374 -0.35 2.58 2.41
C CYS A 374 -0.30 3.06 3.86
N TYR A 375 0.52 2.44 4.70
CA TYR A 375 0.72 2.85 6.08
C TYR A 375 1.30 4.27 6.15
N PHE A 376 2.38 4.55 5.40
CA PHE A 376 3.01 5.86 5.39
C PHE A 376 2.11 6.93 4.80
N LEU A 377 1.39 6.58 3.76
CA LEU A 377 0.43 7.46 3.13
C LEU A 377 -0.68 7.85 4.11
N THR A 378 -1.25 6.87 4.83
CA THR A 378 -2.28 7.13 5.86
C THR A 378 -1.72 7.97 7.01
N LEU A 379 -0.52 7.65 7.49
CA LEU A 379 0.15 8.42 8.53
C LEU A 379 0.31 9.89 8.12
N SER A 380 0.72 10.13 6.89
CA SER A 380 0.91 11.47 6.34
C SER A 380 -0.42 12.23 6.16
N LEU A 381 -1.47 11.56 5.62
CA LEU A 381 -2.81 12.13 5.50
C LEU A 381 -3.36 12.53 6.88
N MET A 382 -3.23 11.68 7.87
CA MET A 382 -3.74 11.91 9.22
C MET A 382 -2.95 12.99 9.96
N SER A 383 -1.63 13.07 9.74
CA SER A 383 -0.80 14.16 10.25
C SER A 383 -1.26 15.52 9.71
N GLY A 384 -1.62 15.58 8.42
CA GLY A 384 -2.08 16.82 7.77
C GLY A 384 -3.40 17.39 8.32
N ILE A 385 -4.21 16.57 8.98
CA ILE A 385 -5.48 16.98 9.62
C ILE A 385 -5.40 16.96 11.16
N ASN A 386 -4.20 16.83 11.73
CA ASN A 386 -3.97 16.76 13.17
C ASN A 386 -4.74 15.63 13.89
N ALA A 387 -4.95 14.49 13.22
CA ALA A 387 -5.51 13.31 13.85
C ALA A 387 -4.48 12.66 14.81
N PRO A 388 -4.92 11.81 15.76
CA PRO A 388 -4.04 11.18 16.75
C PRO A 388 -3.15 10.11 16.11
N ILE A 389 -2.09 10.54 15.44
CA ILE A 389 -1.17 9.67 14.66
C ILE A 389 -0.41 8.66 15.52
N GLY A 390 -0.32 8.85 16.84
CA GLY A 390 0.27 7.86 17.76
C GLY A 390 -0.42 6.49 17.68
N ILE A 391 -1.71 6.45 17.32
CA ILE A 391 -2.45 5.22 17.07
C ILE A 391 -1.81 4.40 15.92
N MET A 392 -1.21 5.06 14.93
CA MET A 392 -0.50 4.36 13.86
C MET A 392 0.67 3.53 14.39
N GLY A 393 1.36 3.99 15.44
CA GLY A 393 2.39 3.19 16.12
C GLY A 393 1.84 1.86 16.67
N ILE A 394 0.61 1.87 17.20
CA ILE A 394 -0.07 0.66 17.70
C ILE A 394 -0.47 -0.27 16.53
N ILE A 395 -0.87 0.31 15.40
CA ILE A 395 -1.28 -0.42 14.20
C ILE A 395 -0.08 -1.06 13.49
N LEU A 396 1.11 -0.46 13.57
CA LEU A 396 2.30 -0.85 12.78
C LEU A 396 2.68 -2.34 12.87
N PRO A 397 2.75 -2.98 14.05
CA PRO A 397 3.07 -4.40 14.13
C PRO A 397 2.07 -5.29 13.39
N ILE A 398 0.78 -4.95 13.48
CA ILE A 398 -0.32 -5.68 12.84
C ILE A 398 -0.30 -5.41 11.33
N TYR A 399 0.00 -4.16 10.94
CA TYR A 399 0.05 -3.76 9.55
C TYR A 399 1.10 -4.55 8.75
N THR A 400 2.17 -5.00 9.36
CA THR A 400 3.16 -5.84 8.65
C THR A 400 2.57 -7.14 8.10
N ILE A 401 1.52 -7.66 8.72
CA ILE A 401 0.76 -8.83 8.26
C ILE A 401 -0.32 -8.41 7.27
N ILE A 402 -1.02 -7.31 7.56
CA ILE A 402 -2.05 -6.76 6.68
C ILE A 402 -1.45 -6.44 5.31
N ASP A 403 -0.27 -5.81 5.25
CA ASP A 403 0.48 -5.46 4.02
C ASP A 403 0.75 -6.68 3.11
N MET A 404 0.96 -7.87 3.69
CA MET A 404 1.10 -9.11 2.92
C MET A 404 -0.20 -9.44 2.19
N ILE A 405 -1.33 -9.36 2.89
CA ILE A 405 -2.66 -9.69 2.39
C ILE A 405 -3.09 -8.67 1.34
N GLU A 406 -2.92 -7.38 1.63
CA GLU A 406 -3.21 -6.27 0.71
C GLU A 406 -2.42 -6.39 -0.59
N THR A 407 -1.13 -6.71 -0.52
CA THR A 407 -0.30 -6.86 -1.71
C THR A 407 -0.74 -8.07 -2.55
N ALA A 408 -1.11 -9.17 -1.91
CA ALA A 408 -1.66 -10.33 -2.61
C ALA A 408 -3.00 -10.01 -3.28
N GLU A 409 -3.86 -9.24 -2.62
CA GLU A 409 -5.12 -8.76 -3.18
C GLU A 409 -4.90 -7.80 -4.34
N ASN A 410 -3.97 -6.85 -4.23
CA ASN A 410 -3.64 -5.91 -5.30
C ASN A 410 -3.19 -6.66 -6.56
N VAL A 411 -2.26 -7.62 -6.44
CA VAL A 411 -1.80 -8.44 -7.58
C VAL A 411 -2.91 -9.35 -8.13
N TRP A 412 -3.81 -9.85 -7.28
CA TRP A 412 -4.99 -10.56 -7.74
C TRP A 412 -5.92 -9.64 -8.53
N SER A 413 -6.16 -8.42 -8.05
CA SER A 413 -6.93 -7.41 -8.77
C SER A 413 -6.28 -7.03 -10.09
N ASP A 414 -4.95 -6.82 -10.15
CA ASP A 414 -4.20 -6.56 -11.39
C ASP A 414 -4.43 -7.67 -12.41
N SER A 415 -4.40 -8.92 -11.94
CA SER A 415 -4.65 -10.11 -12.76
C SER A 415 -6.08 -10.14 -13.30
N CYS A 416 -7.07 -9.76 -12.48
CA CYS A 416 -8.47 -9.67 -12.89
C CYS A 416 -8.67 -8.57 -13.95
N VAL A 417 -8.13 -7.37 -13.71
CA VAL A 417 -8.21 -6.25 -14.65
C VAL A 417 -7.57 -6.64 -15.99
N CYS A 418 -6.38 -7.21 -15.96
CA CYS A 418 -5.67 -7.66 -17.16
C CYS A 418 -6.48 -8.69 -17.95
N ALA A 419 -7.07 -9.68 -17.28
CA ALA A 419 -7.92 -10.70 -17.90
C ALA A 419 -9.19 -10.12 -18.52
N MET A 420 -9.83 -9.16 -17.83
CA MET A 420 -11.05 -8.50 -18.34
C MET A 420 -10.75 -7.62 -19.55
N VAL A 421 -9.66 -6.87 -19.52
CA VAL A 421 -9.22 -6.05 -20.68
C VAL A 421 -8.93 -6.94 -21.90
N ASP A 422 -8.18 -8.02 -21.73
CA ASP A 422 -7.88 -8.97 -22.81
C ASP A 422 -9.16 -9.60 -23.40
N ARG A 423 -10.13 -9.90 -22.53
CA ARG A 423 -11.44 -10.43 -22.95
C ARG A 423 -12.25 -9.44 -23.77
N ASP A 424 -12.27 -8.16 -23.36
CA ASP A 424 -13.05 -7.11 -24.03
C ASP A 424 -12.43 -6.74 -25.39
N LEU A 425 -11.13 -6.87 -25.54
CA LEU A 425 -10.45 -6.61 -26.82
C LEU A 425 -10.58 -7.77 -27.85
N LYS A 426 -10.88 -8.99 -27.35
CA LYS A 426 -11.15 -10.17 -28.21
C LYS A 426 -12.61 -10.26 -28.66
N ARG A 427 -13.48 -9.39 -28.15
CA ARG A 427 -14.89 -9.23 -28.56
C ARG A 427 -15.05 -8.17 -29.62
#